data_fa8ab3d515123a8063f3b4b340d7a12c
#
_entry.id   fa8ab3d515123a8063f3b4b340d7a12c
#
_cell.length_a   1.000
_cell.length_b   1.000
_cell.length_c   1.000
_cell.angle_alpha   90.00
_cell.angle_beta   90.00
_cell.angle_gamma   90.00
#
_symmetry.space_group_name_H-M   'P 1'
#
loop_
_entity.id
_entity.type
_entity.pdbx_description
1 polymer ?
#
loop_
_entity_poly.entity_id
_entity_poly.type
_entity_poly.pdbx_seq_one_letter_code
_entity_poly.pdbx_strand_id
1 'polypeptide(L)'
;MVLKNNDQLIRKKNKLFTKNPKQCNGISIYGEHLKTINEDQYRSWNPYRSKLAAALLKKKFTLSLPEDSTVLYLGAATGTTVSHLSDLLPEGTIYAVEHSPISMKKLLSVVEPRKNIIPLYEDANHPDRYYSIVPQVDLLYQDISQRNQADIFIRNMNTYLKAGGIGIIMVKARSIDVSLPPKKAYRIVEHELNDQDIDTTQSFSLSPFEKDHAAFVVQKQG
;
A
#
# COMPACT_ATOMS: atom_id res chain seq x y z
N MET A 1 2.59 -6.73 16.72
CA MET A 1 1.11 -6.73 16.85
C MET A 1 0.56 -7.31 15.56
N VAL A 2 -0.11 -8.43 15.62
CA VAL A 2 -0.67 -9.12 14.44
C VAL A 2 -1.88 -8.28 14.04
N LEU A 3 -2.14 -8.05 12.71
CA LEU A 3 -3.53 -7.79 12.34
C LEU A 3 -4.32 -8.81 13.13
N LYS A 4 -5.00 -8.37 14.20
CA LYS A 4 -5.94 -9.24 14.88
C LYS A 4 -6.78 -9.80 13.75
N ASN A 5 -6.98 -11.12 13.71
CA ASN A 5 -8.02 -11.72 12.87
C ASN A 5 -9.31 -10.94 13.16
N ASN A 6 -9.47 -9.81 12.45
CA ASN A 6 -10.76 -9.21 12.28
C ASN A 6 -11.41 -10.02 11.15
N ASP A 7 -12.71 -9.97 11.05
CA ASP A 7 -13.45 -10.70 10.02
C ASP A 7 -13.02 -10.33 8.59
N GLN A 8 -12.26 -9.23 8.41
CA GLN A 8 -11.81 -8.71 7.12
C GLN A 8 -10.57 -9.42 6.56
N LEU A 9 -9.71 -10.01 7.42
CA LEU A 9 -8.48 -10.69 6.99
C LEU A 9 -8.33 -12.07 7.59
N ILE A 10 -8.25 -13.08 6.75
CA ILE A 10 -7.92 -14.45 7.16
C ILE A 10 -6.48 -14.77 6.75
N ARG A 11 -5.69 -15.23 7.71
CA ARG A 11 -4.37 -15.80 7.48
C ARG A 11 -4.39 -17.31 7.72
N LYS A 12 -4.13 -18.10 6.68
CA LYS A 12 -3.99 -19.57 6.78
C LYS A 12 -2.61 -19.97 6.28
N LYS A 13 -1.73 -20.44 7.19
CA LYS A 13 -0.33 -20.80 6.86
C LYS A 13 0.35 -19.61 6.15
N ASN A 14 0.72 -19.78 4.88
CA ASN A 14 1.38 -18.78 4.04
C ASN A 14 0.43 -18.14 3.00
N LYS A 15 -0.87 -18.09 3.29
CA LYS A 15 -1.89 -17.49 2.42
C LYS A 15 -2.67 -16.43 3.17
N LEU A 16 -2.98 -15.34 2.48
CA LEU A 16 -3.84 -14.26 2.95
C LEU A 16 -5.12 -14.26 2.13
N PHE A 17 -6.22 -13.88 2.78
CA PHE A 17 -7.51 -13.70 2.15
C PHE A 17 -8.16 -12.47 2.77
N THR A 18 -8.72 -11.59 1.93
CA THR A 18 -9.53 -10.45 2.37
C THR A 18 -11.01 -10.73 2.13
N LYS A 19 -11.88 -10.27 3.02
CA LYS A 19 -13.32 -10.40 2.89
C LYS A 19 -13.80 -9.52 1.74
N ASN A 20 -14.43 -10.13 0.73
CA ASN A 20 -14.97 -9.39 -0.41
C ASN A 20 -16.22 -8.63 0.03
N PRO A 21 -16.35 -7.31 -0.21
CA PRO A 21 -17.59 -6.60 0.06
C PRO A 21 -18.77 -7.24 -0.66
N LYS A 22 -19.96 -7.28 -0.04
CA LYS A 22 -21.14 -7.99 -0.60
C LYS A 22 -21.48 -7.56 -2.03
N GLN A 23 -21.38 -6.26 -2.34
CA GLN A 23 -21.59 -5.72 -3.69
C GLN A 23 -20.52 -6.14 -4.71
N CYS A 24 -19.41 -6.71 -4.24
CA CYS A 24 -18.32 -7.23 -5.08
C CYS A 24 -18.33 -8.77 -5.18
N ASN A 25 -19.34 -9.45 -4.63
CA ASN A 25 -19.41 -10.91 -4.70
C ASN A 25 -19.38 -11.43 -6.14
N GLY A 26 -18.54 -12.44 -6.39
CA GLY A 26 -18.29 -12.96 -7.72
C GLY A 26 -17.28 -12.19 -8.58
N ILE A 27 -16.84 -11.02 -8.12
CA ILE A 27 -15.90 -10.19 -8.87
C ILE A 27 -14.46 -10.52 -8.46
N SER A 28 -13.66 -10.96 -9.43
CA SER A 28 -12.21 -11.10 -9.32
C SER A 28 -11.53 -9.92 -10.02
N ILE A 29 -10.52 -9.33 -9.43
CA ILE A 29 -9.83 -8.14 -9.95
C ILE A 29 -8.66 -8.52 -10.88
N TYR A 30 -7.88 -9.55 -10.51
CA TYR A 30 -6.69 -9.96 -11.26
C TYR A 30 -6.63 -11.48 -11.47
N GLY A 31 -7.77 -12.19 -11.40
CA GLY A 31 -7.88 -13.64 -11.50
C GLY A 31 -7.58 -14.38 -10.20
N GLU A 32 -7.67 -13.69 -9.07
CA GLU A 32 -7.49 -14.29 -7.75
C GLU A 32 -8.64 -15.25 -7.42
N HIS A 33 -8.31 -16.28 -6.62
CA HIS A 33 -9.27 -17.27 -6.18
C HIS A 33 -10.27 -16.69 -5.19
N LEU A 34 -11.57 -16.91 -5.46
CA LEU A 34 -12.69 -16.56 -4.58
C LEU A 34 -13.08 -17.79 -3.78
N LYS A 35 -13.33 -17.63 -2.49
CA LYS A 35 -13.73 -18.69 -1.58
C LYS A 35 -14.82 -18.23 -0.64
N THR A 36 -15.93 -18.98 -0.59
CA THR A 36 -16.97 -18.75 0.41
C THR A 36 -16.63 -19.50 1.70
N ILE A 37 -16.70 -18.80 2.83
CA ILE A 37 -16.50 -19.35 4.18
C ILE A 37 -17.67 -18.84 5.01
N ASN A 38 -18.51 -19.75 5.49
CA ASN A 38 -19.81 -19.41 6.03
C ASN A 38 -20.58 -18.56 5.00
N GLU A 39 -21.25 -17.56 5.25
CA GLU A 39 -22.01 -16.75 4.29
C GLU A 39 -21.17 -15.68 3.56
N ASP A 40 -19.90 -15.52 3.93
CA ASP A 40 -19.02 -14.49 3.42
C ASP A 40 -18.08 -14.99 2.33
N GLN A 41 -17.87 -14.18 1.30
CA GLN A 41 -16.89 -14.44 0.25
C GLN A 41 -15.56 -13.79 0.57
N TYR A 42 -14.47 -14.52 0.34
CA TYR A 42 -13.09 -14.05 0.53
C TYR A 42 -12.30 -14.15 -0.77
N ARG A 43 -11.39 -13.19 -0.98
CA ARG A 43 -10.48 -13.14 -2.12
C ARG A 43 -9.06 -13.49 -1.68
N SER A 44 -8.38 -14.40 -2.40
CA SER A 44 -6.98 -14.71 -2.10
C SER A 44 -6.07 -13.52 -2.42
N TRP A 45 -5.21 -13.13 -1.47
CA TRP A 45 -4.27 -12.03 -1.65
C TRP A 45 -2.89 -12.58 -2.00
N ASN A 46 -2.49 -12.43 -3.27
CA ASN A 46 -1.28 -13.04 -3.80
C ASN A 46 -0.03 -12.18 -3.49
N PRO A 47 0.95 -12.69 -2.72
CA PRO A 47 2.16 -11.94 -2.36
C PRO A 47 3.13 -11.73 -3.54
N TYR A 48 2.97 -12.45 -4.65
CA TYR A 48 3.72 -12.23 -5.88
C TYR A 48 3.10 -11.15 -6.79
N ARG A 49 1.96 -10.60 -6.39
CA ARG A 49 1.23 -9.54 -7.10
C ARG A 49 0.97 -8.32 -6.22
N SER A 50 1.38 -8.37 -4.96
CA SER A 50 1.18 -7.28 -4.00
C SER A 50 2.32 -7.28 -2.98
N LYS A 51 3.12 -6.21 -3.01
CA LYS A 51 4.22 -6.02 -2.07
C LYS A 51 3.73 -5.92 -0.62
N LEU A 52 2.53 -5.35 -0.41
CA LEU A 52 1.93 -5.31 0.92
C LEU A 52 1.58 -6.72 1.43
N ALA A 53 1.01 -7.59 0.58
CA ALA A 53 0.78 -8.99 0.95
C ALA A 53 2.10 -9.73 1.27
N ALA A 54 3.15 -9.48 0.47
CA ALA A 54 4.48 -10.02 0.72
C ALA A 54 5.02 -9.56 2.08
N ALA A 55 4.89 -8.26 2.41
CA ALA A 55 5.31 -7.69 3.69
C ALA A 55 4.55 -8.34 4.87
N LEU A 56 3.23 -8.43 4.78
CA LEU A 56 2.39 -9.05 5.80
C LEU A 56 2.75 -10.52 6.04
N LEU A 57 3.10 -11.28 5.01
CA LEU A 57 3.50 -12.69 5.14
C LEU A 57 4.88 -12.87 5.76
N LYS A 58 5.76 -11.88 5.71
CA LYS A 58 7.11 -11.97 6.32
C LYS A 58 7.10 -12.10 7.84
N LYS A 59 5.95 -11.96 8.51
CA LYS A 59 5.78 -12.05 9.98
C LYS A 59 6.61 -11.03 10.80
N LYS A 60 7.39 -10.19 10.14
CA LYS A 60 8.16 -9.11 10.76
C LYS A 60 7.39 -7.80 10.80
N PHE A 61 6.33 -7.73 10.01
CA PHE A 61 5.51 -6.56 9.86
C PHE A 61 4.06 -6.86 10.22
N THR A 62 3.48 -5.95 10.92
CA THR A 62 2.06 -5.94 11.27
C THR A 62 1.51 -4.56 10.99
N LEU A 63 0.51 -4.50 10.16
CA LEU A 63 -0.28 -3.31 9.94
C LEU A 63 -1.53 -3.39 10.81
N SER A 64 -1.64 -2.49 11.80
CA SER A 64 -2.84 -2.35 12.62
C SER A 64 -3.48 -1.01 12.30
N LEU A 65 -4.59 -1.04 11.59
CA LEU A 65 -5.39 0.13 11.25
C LEU A 65 -6.82 -0.10 11.74
N PRO A 66 -7.47 0.90 12.32
CA PRO A 66 -8.92 0.94 12.48
C PRO A 66 -9.63 0.77 11.13
N GLU A 67 -10.82 0.19 11.12
CA GLU A 67 -11.57 -0.08 9.87
C GLU A 67 -12.06 1.20 9.17
N ASP A 68 -12.09 2.33 9.89
CA ASP A 68 -12.46 3.67 9.44
C ASP A 68 -11.25 4.54 9.03
N SER A 69 -10.05 3.96 8.96
CA SER A 69 -8.82 4.70 8.66
C SER A 69 -8.85 5.34 7.28
N THR A 70 -8.26 6.53 7.21
CA THR A 70 -8.02 7.25 5.95
C THR A 70 -6.62 6.93 5.41
N VAL A 71 -6.54 6.58 4.14
CA VAL A 71 -5.30 6.15 3.48
C VAL A 71 -5.00 7.02 2.26
N LEU A 72 -3.75 7.47 2.13
CA LEU A 72 -3.21 7.97 0.87
C LEU A 72 -2.34 6.88 0.25
N TYR A 73 -2.74 6.40 -0.91
CA TYR A 73 -2.05 5.36 -1.67
C TYR A 73 -1.39 5.96 -2.92
N LEU A 74 -0.07 5.97 -2.97
CA LEU A 74 0.70 6.48 -4.10
C LEU A 74 1.17 5.32 -5.00
N GLY A 75 0.81 5.39 -6.28
CA GLY A 75 1.12 4.35 -7.27
C GLY A 75 0.13 3.20 -7.23
N ALA A 76 -1.17 3.50 -7.32
CA ALA A 76 -2.24 2.50 -7.21
C ALA A 76 -2.26 1.50 -8.38
N ALA A 77 -1.61 1.81 -9.48
CA ALA A 77 -1.50 1.00 -10.69
C ALA A 77 -2.89 0.52 -11.16
N THR A 78 -3.04 -0.76 -11.43
CA THR A 78 -4.30 -1.36 -11.90
C THR A 78 -5.27 -1.76 -10.78
N GLY A 79 -4.98 -1.40 -9.52
CA GLY A 79 -5.90 -1.59 -8.41
C GLY A 79 -5.74 -2.88 -7.60
N THR A 80 -4.75 -3.73 -7.90
CA THR A 80 -4.57 -5.02 -7.20
C THR A 80 -4.46 -4.85 -5.68
N THR A 81 -3.47 -4.10 -5.19
CA THR A 81 -3.24 -3.92 -3.75
C THR A 81 -4.31 -3.03 -3.12
N VAL A 82 -4.68 -1.94 -3.79
CA VAL A 82 -5.67 -1.00 -3.26
C VAL A 82 -7.04 -1.65 -3.06
N SER A 83 -7.43 -2.62 -3.91
CA SER A 83 -8.69 -3.36 -3.71
C SER A 83 -8.69 -4.23 -2.45
N HIS A 84 -7.56 -4.80 -2.08
CA HIS A 84 -7.44 -5.55 -0.83
C HIS A 84 -7.38 -4.64 0.40
N LEU A 85 -6.74 -3.47 0.28
CA LEU A 85 -6.84 -2.44 1.33
C LEU A 85 -8.28 -1.97 1.52
N SER A 86 -9.04 -1.78 0.44
CA SER A 86 -10.47 -1.44 0.48
C SER A 86 -11.29 -2.51 1.21
N ASP A 87 -10.99 -3.78 0.98
CA ASP A 87 -11.65 -4.88 1.70
C ASP A 87 -11.34 -4.86 3.23
N LEU A 88 -10.14 -4.37 3.62
CA LEU A 88 -9.71 -4.29 5.03
C LEU A 88 -10.29 -3.08 5.77
N LEU A 89 -10.71 -2.06 5.05
CA LEU A 89 -11.13 -0.76 5.58
C LEU A 89 -12.57 -0.43 5.12
N PRO A 90 -13.57 -1.25 5.49
CA PRO A 90 -14.94 -1.10 4.97
C PRO A 90 -15.58 0.24 5.29
N GLU A 91 -15.20 0.88 6.40
CA GLU A 91 -15.68 2.19 6.85
C GLU A 91 -14.67 3.32 6.58
N GLY A 92 -13.49 2.98 6.06
CA GLY A 92 -12.41 3.91 5.77
C GLY A 92 -12.52 4.55 4.40
N THR A 93 -11.52 5.39 4.06
CA THR A 93 -11.41 6.02 2.73
C THR A 93 -10.01 5.89 2.20
N ILE A 94 -9.85 5.50 0.94
CA ILE A 94 -8.56 5.36 0.27
C ILE A 94 -8.48 6.33 -0.90
N TYR A 95 -7.57 7.30 -0.82
CA TYR A 95 -7.22 8.19 -1.92
C TYR A 95 -6.11 7.52 -2.74
N ALA A 96 -6.45 7.08 -3.96
CA ALA A 96 -5.59 6.26 -4.79
C ALA A 96 -5.01 7.07 -5.96
N VAL A 97 -3.75 7.51 -5.81
CA VAL A 97 -3.04 8.32 -6.80
C VAL A 97 -2.39 7.42 -7.85
N GLU A 98 -2.66 7.68 -9.13
CA GLU A 98 -2.06 7.00 -10.27
C GLU A 98 -1.93 7.97 -11.45
N HIS A 99 -0.72 8.06 -12.04
CA HIS A 99 -0.44 9.00 -13.12
C HIS A 99 -0.54 8.39 -14.53
N SER A 100 -0.50 7.05 -14.64
CA SER A 100 -0.61 6.36 -15.91
C SER A 100 -2.06 6.29 -16.39
N PRO A 101 -2.42 6.85 -17.56
CA PRO A 101 -3.79 6.79 -18.07
C PRO A 101 -4.26 5.35 -18.34
N ILE A 102 -3.33 4.46 -18.75
CA ILE A 102 -3.63 3.05 -18.99
C ILE A 102 -3.95 2.32 -17.70
N SER A 103 -3.17 2.58 -16.63
CA SER A 103 -3.40 2.01 -15.31
C SER A 103 -4.66 2.57 -14.68
N MET A 104 -4.87 3.89 -14.78
CA MET A 104 -6.06 4.56 -14.26
C MET A 104 -7.34 4.01 -14.87
N LYS A 105 -7.38 3.77 -16.19
CA LYS A 105 -8.55 3.16 -16.84
C LYS A 105 -8.93 1.81 -16.21
N LYS A 106 -7.94 0.99 -15.86
CA LYS A 106 -8.19 -0.30 -15.19
C LYS A 106 -8.58 -0.11 -13.72
N LEU A 107 -7.95 0.85 -13.03
CA LEU A 107 -8.28 1.20 -11.66
C LEU A 107 -9.74 1.64 -11.53
N LEU A 108 -10.27 2.43 -12.46
CA LEU A 108 -11.67 2.86 -12.46
C LEU A 108 -12.65 1.67 -12.44
N SER A 109 -12.37 0.60 -13.18
CA SER A 109 -13.20 -0.62 -13.15
C SER A 109 -13.16 -1.35 -11.78
N VAL A 110 -12.06 -1.19 -11.03
CA VAL A 110 -11.93 -1.71 -9.66
C VAL A 110 -12.69 -0.85 -8.66
N VAL A 111 -12.68 0.47 -8.88
CA VAL A 111 -13.33 1.47 -8.02
C VAL A 111 -14.86 1.43 -8.15
N GLU A 112 -15.37 1.21 -9.34
CA GLU A 112 -16.82 1.27 -9.63
C GLU A 112 -17.69 0.55 -8.58
N PRO A 113 -17.42 -0.71 -8.18
CA PRO A 113 -18.17 -1.40 -7.14
C PRO A 113 -17.70 -1.07 -5.70
N ARG A 114 -16.64 -0.24 -5.51
CA ARG A 114 -16.01 0.07 -4.21
C ARG A 114 -16.14 1.54 -3.84
N LYS A 115 -17.09 1.85 -2.95
CA LYS A 115 -17.42 3.24 -2.57
C LYS A 115 -16.34 3.92 -1.72
N ASN A 116 -15.42 3.17 -1.15
CA ASN A 116 -14.38 3.64 -0.24
C ASN A 116 -13.02 3.89 -0.92
N ILE A 117 -12.96 3.87 -2.26
CA ILE A 117 -11.77 4.24 -3.04
C ILE A 117 -12.08 5.49 -3.86
N ILE A 118 -11.28 6.53 -3.70
CA ILE A 118 -11.32 7.76 -4.48
C ILE A 118 -10.10 7.77 -5.40
N PRO A 119 -10.27 7.53 -6.72
CA PRO A 119 -9.17 7.55 -7.66
C PRO A 119 -8.76 8.98 -7.98
N LEU A 120 -7.45 9.26 -7.96
CA LEU A 120 -6.87 10.55 -8.30
C LEU A 120 -5.91 10.36 -9.48
N TYR A 121 -6.28 10.93 -10.63
CA TYR A 121 -5.41 10.93 -11.80
C TYR A 121 -4.41 12.08 -11.70
N GLU A 122 -3.36 11.85 -10.90
CA GLU A 122 -2.35 12.85 -10.54
C GLU A 122 -0.95 12.22 -10.45
N ASP A 123 0.07 13.07 -10.51
CA ASP A 123 1.46 12.68 -10.27
C ASP A 123 1.82 12.90 -8.81
N ALA A 124 2.24 11.83 -8.12
CA ALA A 124 2.66 11.87 -6.72
C ALA A 124 3.90 12.77 -6.47
N ASN A 125 4.62 13.18 -7.51
CA ASN A 125 5.65 14.21 -7.41
C ASN A 125 5.09 15.59 -7.04
N HIS A 126 3.80 15.81 -7.20
CA HIS A 126 3.12 17.09 -7.01
C HIS A 126 2.00 16.98 -5.97
N PRO A 127 2.33 16.81 -4.66
CA PRO A 127 1.31 16.69 -3.60
C PRO A 127 0.38 17.90 -3.50
N ASP A 128 0.83 19.08 -3.92
CA ASP A 128 0.04 20.30 -3.98
C ASP A 128 -1.21 20.19 -4.86
N ARG A 129 -1.20 19.35 -5.90
CA ARG A 129 -2.29 19.24 -6.87
C ARG A 129 -3.55 18.58 -6.31
N TYR A 130 -3.41 17.77 -5.27
CA TYR A 130 -4.55 17.11 -4.62
C TYR A 130 -4.77 17.55 -3.17
N TYR A 131 -4.15 18.68 -2.77
CA TYR A 131 -4.24 19.22 -1.42
C TYR A 131 -5.69 19.57 -1.01
N SER A 132 -6.52 20.05 -1.94
CA SER A 132 -7.92 20.38 -1.68
C SER A 132 -8.85 19.15 -1.57
N ILE A 133 -8.36 17.96 -1.93
CA ILE A 133 -9.16 16.73 -2.00
C ILE A 133 -8.77 15.76 -0.88
N VAL A 134 -7.46 15.62 -0.61
CA VAL A 134 -6.93 14.65 0.35
C VAL A 134 -6.77 15.31 1.73
N PRO A 135 -7.47 14.82 2.77
CA PRO A 135 -7.29 15.30 4.14
C PRO A 135 -5.99 14.73 4.76
N GLN A 136 -5.76 15.02 6.02
CA GLN A 136 -4.76 14.31 6.82
C GLN A 136 -5.12 12.83 6.93
N VAL A 137 -4.13 11.95 6.70
CA VAL A 137 -4.33 10.49 6.61
C VAL A 137 -3.66 9.74 7.76
N ASP A 138 -4.22 8.57 8.09
CA ASP A 138 -3.69 7.66 9.11
C ASP A 138 -2.56 6.78 8.56
N LEU A 139 -2.65 6.44 7.26
CA LEU A 139 -1.65 5.67 6.53
C LEU A 139 -1.27 6.36 5.23
N LEU A 140 0.04 6.53 5.02
CA LEU A 140 0.63 6.80 3.72
C LEU A 140 1.28 5.51 3.20
N TYR A 141 0.78 4.96 2.10
CA TYR A 141 1.37 3.80 1.45
C TYR A 141 1.88 4.17 0.06
N GLN A 142 3.16 3.89 -0.22
CA GLN A 142 3.78 4.16 -1.51
C GLN A 142 4.34 2.91 -2.16
N ASP A 143 3.97 2.68 -3.43
CA ASP A 143 4.52 1.65 -4.32
C ASP A 143 4.82 2.25 -5.70
N ILE A 144 5.83 3.12 -5.76
CA ILE A 144 6.25 3.84 -6.97
C ILE A 144 7.63 3.35 -7.40
N SER A 145 7.82 3.17 -8.71
CA SER A 145 9.08 2.71 -9.29
C SER A 145 9.85 3.87 -9.96
N GLN A 146 10.14 4.93 -9.21
CA GLN A 146 10.91 6.07 -9.67
C GLN A 146 12.24 6.20 -8.91
N ARG A 147 13.22 6.90 -9.50
CA ARG A 147 14.53 7.08 -8.88
C ARG A 147 14.43 7.88 -7.59
N ASN A 148 13.62 8.94 -7.58
CA ASN A 148 13.38 9.83 -6.44
C ASN A 148 12.24 9.36 -5.54
N GLN A 149 12.03 8.05 -5.42
CA GLN A 149 10.91 7.48 -4.66
C GLN A 149 10.90 7.87 -3.17
N ALA A 150 12.07 8.09 -2.57
CA ALA A 150 12.16 8.57 -1.19
C ALA A 150 11.72 10.04 -1.06
N ASP A 151 12.17 10.92 -1.94
CA ASP A 151 11.76 12.33 -1.97
C ASP A 151 10.24 12.49 -2.19
N ILE A 152 9.64 11.69 -3.09
CA ILE A 152 8.18 11.64 -3.27
C ILE A 152 7.49 11.26 -1.96
N PHE A 153 7.98 10.21 -1.29
CA PHE A 153 7.41 9.74 -0.03
C PHE A 153 7.50 10.81 1.05
N ILE A 154 8.66 11.43 1.24
CA ILE A 154 8.90 12.47 2.25
C ILE A 154 7.97 13.67 2.05
N ARG A 155 7.84 14.18 0.82
CA ARG A 155 6.96 15.32 0.52
C ARG A 155 5.49 15.00 0.83
N ASN A 156 5.01 13.82 0.42
CA ASN A 156 3.64 13.40 0.71
C ASN A 156 3.43 13.13 2.20
N MET A 157 4.41 12.56 2.89
CA MET A 157 4.36 12.32 4.33
C MET A 157 4.23 13.64 5.11
N ASN A 158 5.06 14.63 4.77
CA ASN A 158 5.03 15.92 5.42
C ASN A 158 3.69 16.63 5.21
N THR A 159 3.12 16.51 4.00
CA THR A 159 1.87 17.17 3.63
C THR A 159 0.64 16.48 4.25
N TYR A 160 0.58 15.15 4.23
CA TYR A 160 -0.68 14.43 4.48
C TYR A 160 -0.68 13.53 5.70
N LEU A 161 0.48 13.00 6.16
CA LEU A 161 0.46 12.05 7.25
C LEU A 161 0.21 12.75 8.59
N LYS A 162 -0.77 12.26 9.36
CA LYS A 162 -1.04 12.72 10.73
C LYS A 162 0.16 12.49 11.65
N ALA A 163 0.30 13.28 12.69
CA ALA A 163 1.16 12.94 13.83
C ALA A 163 0.76 11.57 14.39
N GLY A 164 1.73 10.70 14.65
CA GLY A 164 1.50 9.31 15.03
C GLY A 164 1.06 8.38 13.89
N GLY A 165 0.78 8.91 12.69
CA GLY A 165 0.40 8.13 11.51
C GLY A 165 1.54 7.25 11.00
N ILE A 166 1.18 6.23 10.23
CA ILE A 166 2.10 5.23 9.70
C ILE A 166 2.42 5.53 8.24
N GLY A 167 3.70 5.57 7.89
CA GLY A 167 4.18 5.63 6.51
C GLY A 167 4.79 4.28 6.10
N ILE A 168 4.47 3.81 4.89
CA ILE A 168 5.06 2.59 4.32
C ILE A 168 5.52 2.89 2.90
N ILE A 169 6.82 2.73 2.65
CA ILE A 169 7.38 2.82 1.30
C ILE A 169 7.90 1.46 0.84
N MET A 170 7.45 1.02 -0.32
CA MET A 170 7.93 -0.17 -1.02
C MET A 170 9.04 0.22 -1.99
N VAL A 171 10.27 0.01 -1.56
CA VAL A 171 11.46 0.43 -2.29
C VAL A 171 11.86 -0.62 -3.33
N LYS A 172 11.96 -0.19 -4.59
CA LYS A 172 12.51 -0.99 -5.69
C LYS A 172 13.96 -0.58 -5.95
N ALA A 173 14.92 -1.42 -5.58
CA ALA A 173 16.35 -1.11 -5.68
C ALA A 173 16.79 -0.73 -7.10
N ARG A 174 16.33 -1.48 -8.10
CA ARG A 174 16.69 -1.26 -9.52
C ARG A 174 16.14 0.06 -10.10
N SER A 175 15.14 0.68 -9.45
CA SER A 175 14.66 2.00 -9.87
C SER A 175 15.54 3.13 -9.35
N ILE A 176 16.31 2.90 -8.29
CA ILE A 176 17.27 3.86 -7.75
C ILE A 176 18.53 3.83 -8.62
N ASP A 177 19.15 2.65 -8.72
CA ASP A 177 20.34 2.44 -9.55
C ASP A 177 20.48 0.94 -9.90
N VAL A 178 20.47 0.63 -11.20
CA VAL A 178 20.58 -0.74 -11.69
C VAL A 178 21.97 -1.35 -11.49
N SER A 179 23.00 -0.53 -11.32
CA SER A 179 24.39 -0.95 -11.11
C SER A 179 24.69 -1.35 -9.67
N LEU A 180 23.86 -0.91 -8.72
CA LEU A 180 24.08 -1.16 -7.30
C LEU A 180 23.48 -2.48 -6.83
N PRO A 181 24.16 -3.20 -5.92
CA PRO A 181 23.52 -4.26 -5.16
C PRO A 181 22.31 -3.75 -4.38
N PRO A 182 21.19 -4.50 -4.28
CA PRO A 182 19.97 -4.04 -3.63
C PRO A 182 20.19 -3.45 -2.22
N LYS A 183 21.04 -4.04 -1.40
CA LYS A 183 21.36 -3.52 -0.06
C LYS A 183 21.98 -2.11 -0.07
N LYS A 184 22.76 -1.77 -1.11
CA LYS A 184 23.32 -0.41 -1.22
C LYS A 184 22.25 0.60 -1.62
N ALA A 185 21.38 0.22 -2.56
CA ALA A 185 20.23 1.07 -2.94
C ALA A 185 19.29 1.31 -1.76
N TYR A 186 19.02 0.32 -0.91
CA TYR A 186 18.21 0.49 0.30
C TYR A 186 18.84 1.47 1.29
N ARG A 187 20.17 1.45 1.47
CA ARG A 187 20.88 2.40 2.34
C ARG A 187 20.78 3.85 1.86
N ILE A 188 20.66 4.08 0.55
CA ILE A 188 20.45 5.43 0.00
C ILE A 188 19.08 5.95 0.50
N VAL A 189 18.02 5.14 0.37
CA VAL A 189 16.69 5.53 0.86
C VAL A 189 16.67 5.73 2.37
N GLU A 190 17.32 4.86 3.13
CA GLU A 190 17.44 4.98 4.59
C GLU A 190 18.14 6.29 4.98
N HIS A 191 19.21 6.67 4.26
CA HIS A 191 19.91 7.93 4.47
C HIS A 191 19.03 9.13 4.12
N GLU A 192 18.34 9.10 2.97
CA GLU A 192 17.43 10.19 2.57
C GLU A 192 16.29 10.40 3.57
N LEU A 193 15.77 9.33 4.21
CA LEU A 193 14.78 9.43 5.29
C LEU A 193 15.39 10.03 6.56
N ASN A 194 16.55 9.55 6.97
CA ASN A 194 17.23 10.02 8.19
C ASN A 194 17.66 11.48 8.09
N ASP A 195 18.07 11.96 6.89
CA ASP A 195 18.41 13.36 6.64
C ASP A 195 17.22 14.32 6.84
N GLN A 196 16.00 13.81 6.90
CA GLN A 196 14.77 14.53 7.16
C GLN A 196 14.18 14.20 8.55
N ASP A 197 15.01 13.70 9.46
CA ASP A 197 14.61 13.28 10.82
C ASP A 197 13.45 12.26 10.83
N ILE A 198 13.37 11.42 9.80
CA ILE A 198 12.36 10.37 9.68
C ILE A 198 12.95 9.04 10.11
N ASP A 199 12.66 8.64 11.33
CA ASP A 199 13.10 7.37 11.87
C ASP A 199 12.37 6.18 11.25
N THR A 200 13.15 5.26 10.67
CA THR A 200 12.63 4.00 10.18
C THR A 200 12.42 3.02 11.33
N THR A 201 11.15 2.76 11.67
CA THR A 201 10.80 1.82 12.75
C THR A 201 11.08 0.36 12.36
N GLN A 202 10.95 0.04 11.07
CA GLN A 202 11.25 -1.28 10.52
C GLN A 202 11.71 -1.19 9.07
N SER A 203 12.72 -1.99 8.70
CA SER A 203 13.10 -2.22 7.30
C SER A 203 13.39 -3.70 7.06
N PHE A 204 12.90 -4.25 5.96
CA PHE A 204 13.13 -5.65 5.61
C PHE A 204 12.92 -5.94 4.13
N SER A 205 13.69 -6.91 3.61
CA SER A 205 13.53 -7.39 2.23
C SER A 205 12.23 -8.17 2.04
N LEU A 206 11.60 -8.02 0.88
CA LEU A 206 10.40 -8.74 0.49
C LEU A 206 10.69 -10.11 -0.16
N SER A 207 11.97 -10.46 -0.40
CA SER A 207 12.34 -11.82 -0.85
C SER A 207 11.78 -12.89 0.09
N PRO A 208 11.29 -14.05 -0.40
CA PRO A 208 11.39 -14.53 -1.79
C PRO A 208 10.25 -14.06 -2.72
N PHE A 209 9.23 -13.36 -2.22
CA PHE A 209 8.04 -12.99 -3.00
C PHE A 209 8.35 -11.95 -4.07
N GLU A 210 9.09 -10.90 -3.68
CA GLU A 210 9.50 -9.80 -4.53
C GLU A 210 11.02 -9.61 -4.42
N LYS A 211 11.73 -9.98 -5.48
CA LYS A 211 13.19 -9.80 -5.57
C LYS A 211 13.52 -8.32 -5.73
N ASP A 212 14.66 -7.90 -5.15
CA ASP A 212 15.16 -6.52 -5.23
C ASP A 212 14.18 -5.45 -4.69
N HIS A 213 13.26 -5.88 -3.81
CA HIS A 213 12.35 -4.98 -3.10
C HIS A 213 12.52 -5.09 -1.59
N ALA A 214 12.34 -3.96 -0.92
CA ALA A 214 12.28 -3.85 0.53
C ALA A 214 11.10 -2.96 0.96
N ALA A 215 10.57 -3.21 2.14
CA ALA A 215 9.63 -2.33 2.81
C ALA A 215 10.36 -1.54 3.90
N PHE A 216 10.09 -0.24 3.97
CA PHE A 216 10.44 0.63 5.09
C PHE A 216 9.16 1.13 5.72
N VAL A 217 9.09 1.04 7.03
CA VAL A 217 7.96 1.50 7.84
C VAL A 217 8.45 2.62 8.74
N VAL A 218 7.77 3.73 8.70
CA VAL A 218 8.04 4.90 9.53
C VAL A 218 6.80 5.29 10.32
N GLN A 219 7.00 6.01 11.41
CA GLN A 219 5.92 6.62 12.17
C GLN A 219 6.21 8.12 12.27
N LYS A 220 5.26 8.96 11.85
CA LYS A 220 5.43 10.41 11.93
C LYS A 220 5.43 10.85 13.39
N GLN A 221 6.50 11.51 13.80
CA GLN A 221 6.58 12.15 15.12
C GLN A 221 5.55 13.28 15.24
N GLY A 222 5.10 13.55 16.45
CA GLY A 222 4.16 14.62 16.75
C GLY A 222 4.82 15.99 16.86
#